data_2aa89f3acd489c6ac206e7335475bea1
#
_entry.id   2aa89f3acd489c6ac206e7335475bea1
#
_cell.length_a   1.000
_cell.length_b   1.000
_cell.length_c   1.000
_cell.angle_alpha   90.00
_cell.angle_beta   90.00
_cell.angle_gamma   90.00
#
_symmetry.space_group_name_H-M   'P 1'
#
loop_
_entity.id
_entity.type
_entity.pdbx_description
1 polymer ?
#
loop_
_entity_poly.entity_id
_entity_poly.type
_entity_poly.pdbx_seq_one_letter_code
_entity_poly.pdbx_strand_id
1 'polypeptide(L)'
;NAIDAGAEGLREVTVDPAWSDLTVNTVKKSDEDDYFTNYVEVIGSLDGYDLPVSKFMEYELLDGTMRNNVTFKEARSIADRVPHWIKENCIQCNQCAFVCPHATIRPFALSDDEVNMLPENEREDVLPLMGGANCKGLKFRIQVSPRNCVGCGVCVTQCPGKAGKKALVMEEAKTQFEHE
;
A
#
# COMPACT_ATOMS: atom_id res chain seq x y z
N ASN A 1 37.84 -9.12 -9.76
CA ASN A 1 36.66 -8.78 -10.58
C ASN A 1 35.38 -9.07 -9.78
N ALA A 2 34.18 -8.87 -10.36
CA ALA A 2 32.91 -9.09 -9.64
C ALA A 2 32.69 -10.56 -9.25
N ILE A 3 33.23 -11.51 -10.02
CA ILE A 3 33.15 -12.94 -9.75
C ILE A 3 33.99 -13.29 -8.51
N ASP A 4 35.23 -12.79 -8.45
CA ASP A 4 36.12 -13.02 -7.31
C ASP A 4 35.55 -12.39 -6.03
N ALA A 5 35.03 -11.15 -6.13
CA ALA A 5 34.39 -10.49 -5.00
C ALA A 5 33.12 -11.21 -4.53
N GLY A 6 32.37 -11.86 -5.44
CA GLY A 6 31.23 -12.70 -5.10
C GLY A 6 31.65 -13.96 -4.35
N ALA A 7 32.71 -14.63 -4.79
CA ALA A 7 33.23 -15.81 -4.13
C ALA A 7 33.83 -15.49 -2.75
N GLU A 8 34.56 -14.38 -2.62
CA GLU A 8 35.15 -13.90 -1.36
C GLU A 8 34.07 -13.38 -0.38
N GLY A 9 32.92 -12.95 -0.91
CA GLY A 9 31.78 -12.46 -0.14
C GLY A 9 30.91 -13.55 0.51
N LEU A 10 31.14 -14.83 0.19
CA LEU A 10 30.41 -15.92 0.79
C LEU A 10 30.66 -15.97 2.30
N ARG A 11 29.57 -16.04 3.06
CA ARG A 11 29.61 -16.20 4.51
C ARG A 11 28.84 -17.44 4.92
N GLU A 12 29.41 -18.22 5.79
CA GLU A 12 28.68 -19.32 6.43
C GLU A 12 27.64 -18.73 7.40
N VAL A 13 26.40 -19.15 7.25
CA VAL A 13 25.31 -18.77 8.14
C VAL A 13 25.01 -19.95 9.04
N THR A 14 25.17 -19.78 10.34
CA THR A 14 24.77 -20.76 11.32
C THR A 14 23.24 -20.79 11.40
N VAL A 15 22.64 -21.91 11.01
CA VAL A 15 21.21 -22.15 11.14
C VAL A 15 20.90 -22.49 12.60
N ASP A 16 19.97 -21.76 13.22
CA ASP A 16 19.52 -22.06 14.58
C ASP A 16 18.81 -23.43 14.60
N PRO A 17 19.29 -24.40 15.40
CA PRO A 17 18.64 -25.70 15.51
C PRO A 17 17.17 -25.63 15.89
N ALA A 18 16.74 -24.59 16.61
CA ALA A 18 15.35 -24.37 16.98
C ALA A 18 14.41 -24.17 15.78
N TRP A 19 14.95 -23.86 14.58
CA TRP A 19 14.13 -23.73 13.37
C TRP A 19 13.52 -25.05 12.91
N SER A 20 14.12 -26.20 13.28
CA SER A 20 13.53 -27.52 13.00
C SER A 20 12.26 -27.80 13.82
N ASP A 21 12.11 -27.12 14.94
CA ASP A 21 10.98 -27.31 15.86
C ASP A 21 9.86 -26.26 15.64
N LEU A 22 10.02 -25.39 14.64
CA LEU A 22 9.00 -24.40 14.28
C LEU A 22 7.77 -25.13 13.75
N THR A 23 6.68 -25.04 14.49
CA THR A 23 5.36 -25.42 13.99
C THR A 23 4.80 -24.29 13.13
N VAL A 24 4.30 -24.66 11.94
CA VAL A 24 3.55 -23.72 11.11
C VAL A 24 2.34 -23.24 11.93
N ASN A 25 2.34 -21.98 12.33
CA ASN A 25 1.13 -21.37 12.85
C ASN A 25 0.09 -21.41 11.71
N THR A 26 -0.90 -22.26 11.84
CA THR A 26 -2.06 -22.24 10.95
C THR A 26 -2.62 -20.83 11.00
N VAL A 27 -2.58 -20.15 9.87
CA VAL A 27 -3.16 -18.82 9.72
C VAL A 27 -4.59 -18.90 10.25
N LYS A 28 -4.92 -18.08 11.24
CA LYS A 28 -6.31 -17.98 11.70
C LYS A 28 -7.12 -17.62 10.45
N LYS A 29 -8.16 -18.41 10.15
CA LYS A 29 -9.16 -18.00 9.17
C LYS A 29 -9.65 -16.62 9.59
N SER A 30 -9.49 -15.66 8.69
CA SER A 30 -9.97 -14.30 8.93
C SER A 30 -11.49 -14.34 9.07
N ASP A 31 -12.07 -13.45 9.90
CA ASP A 31 -13.53 -13.21 9.95
C ASP A 31 -14.03 -12.48 8.67
N GLU A 32 -13.36 -12.75 7.55
CA GLU A 32 -13.63 -12.15 6.26
C GLU A 32 -14.81 -12.83 5.55
N ASP A 33 -15.31 -12.19 4.50
CA ASP A 33 -16.41 -12.77 3.75
C ASP A 33 -16.03 -14.13 3.13
N ASP A 34 -17.04 -14.94 2.87
CA ASP A 34 -16.90 -16.30 2.35
C ASP A 34 -16.12 -16.37 1.02
N TYR A 35 -16.30 -15.39 0.15
CA TYR A 35 -15.55 -15.29 -1.10
C TYR A 35 -14.05 -15.13 -0.86
N PHE A 36 -13.66 -14.26 0.09
CA PHE A 36 -12.26 -14.06 0.40
C PHE A 36 -11.63 -15.33 0.96
N THR A 37 -12.27 -15.92 1.98
CA THR A 37 -11.72 -17.09 2.69
C THR A 37 -11.71 -18.37 1.84
N ASN A 38 -12.77 -18.63 1.09
CA ASN A 38 -12.93 -19.91 0.39
C ASN A 38 -12.52 -19.87 -1.10
N TYR A 39 -12.14 -18.70 -1.61
CA TYR A 39 -11.65 -18.57 -2.98
C TYR A 39 -10.31 -17.81 -3.02
N VAL A 40 -10.24 -16.58 -2.52
CA VAL A 40 -9.05 -15.73 -2.69
C VAL A 40 -7.87 -16.26 -1.89
N GLU A 41 -8.05 -16.60 -0.61
CA GLU A 41 -7.01 -17.18 0.23
C GLU A 41 -6.53 -18.54 -0.30
N VAL A 42 -7.44 -19.35 -0.83
CA VAL A 42 -7.09 -20.65 -1.42
C VAL A 42 -6.20 -20.46 -2.67
N ILE A 43 -6.56 -19.50 -3.55
CA ILE A 43 -5.72 -19.15 -4.71
C ILE A 43 -4.37 -18.58 -4.25
N GLY A 44 -4.37 -17.69 -3.24
CA GLY A 44 -3.16 -17.10 -2.68
C GLY A 44 -2.21 -18.11 -2.04
N SER A 45 -2.75 -19.19 -1.48
CA SER A 45 -1.99 -20.32 -0.91
C SER A 45 -1.50 -21.32 -1.97
N LEU A 46 -1.76 -21.06 -3.26
CA LEU A 46 -1.44 -21.92 -4.40
C LEU A 46 -2.24 -23.25 -4.45
N ASP A 47 -3.31 -23.36 -3.67
CA ASP A 47 -4.20 -24.54 -3.61
C ASP A 47 -5.40 -24.41 -4.56
N GLY A 48 -5.36 -23.45 -5.48
CA GLY A 48 -6.45 -23.16 -6.41
C GLY A 48 -6.84 -24.34 -7.33
N TYR A 49 -5.95 -25.30 -7.56
CA TYR A 49 -6.23 -26.51 -8.32
C TYR A 49 -7.20 -27.46 -7.60
N ASP A 50 -7.31 -27.37 -6.29
CA ASP A 50 -8.22 -28.18 -5.47
C ASP A 50 -9.63 -27.60 -5.41
N LEU A 51 -9.83 -26.38 -5.95
CA LEU A 51 -11.14 -25.75 -5.99
C LEU A 51 -12.05 -26.43 -7.01
N PRO A 52 -13.23 -26.92 -6.59
CA PRO A 52 -14.19 -27.51 -7.52
C PRO A 52 -14.82 -26.42 -8.41
N VAL A 53 -15.21 -26.80 -9.63
CA VAL A 53 -15.88 -25.90 -10.60
C VAL A 53 -17.12 -25.24 -9.98
N SER A 54 -17.81 -25.94 -9.07
CA SER A 54 -18.98 -25.39 -8.36
C SER A 54 -18.67 -24.11 -7.58
N LYS A 55 -17.44 -23.94 -7.07
CA LYS A 55 -17.03 -22.68 -6.38
C LYS A 55 -16.94 -21.51 -7.35
N PHE A 56 -16.48 -21.73 -8.58
CA PHE A 56 -16.48 -20.71 -9.62
C PHE A 56 -17.90 -20.31 -10.04
N MET A 57 -18.83 -21.27 -10.06
CA MET A 57 -20.24 -21.02 -10.33
C MET A 57 -20.91 -20.25 -9.17
N GLU A 58 -20.63 -20.64 -7.94
CA GLU A 58 -21.16 -20.00 -6.72
C GLU A 58 -20.79 -18.50 -6.63
N TYR A 59 -19.58 -18.16 -7.03
CA TYR A 59 -19.09 -16.78 -7.00
C TYR A 59 -19.26 -16.02 -8.33
N GLU A 60 -19.97 -16.60 -9.29
CA GLU A 60 -20.27 -15.99 -10.61
C GLU A 60 -19.01 -15.62 -11.42
N LEU A 61 -17.97 -16.46 -11.37
CA LEU A 61 -16.68 -16.21 -12.02
C LEU A 61 -16.51 -16.88 -13.40
N LEU A 62 -17.57 -17.43 -13.97
CA LEU A 62 -17.50 -18.22 -15.23
C LEU A 62 -17.18 -17.37 -16.46
N ASP A 63 -17.39 -16.08 -16.40
CA ASP A 63 -17.08 -15.12 -17.46
C ASP A 63 -15.65 -14.54 -17.37
N GLY A 64 -14.88 -14.98 -16.36
CA GLY A 64 -13.52 -14.52 -16.12
C GLY A 64 -13.43 -13.18 -15.35
N THR A 65 -14.55 -12.62 -14.90
CA THR A 65 -14.54 -11.46 -14.02
C THR A 65 -14.20 -11.87 -12.58
N MET A 66 -13.63 -10.94 -11.81
CA MET A 66 -13.34 -11.11 -10.40
C MET A 66 -13.89 -9.94 -9.59
N ARG A 67 -14.27 -10.20 -8.34
CA ARG A 67 -14.73 -9.14 -7.44
C ARG A 67 -13.64 -8.12 -7.18
N ASN A 68 -13.99 -6.85 -7.17
CA ASN A 68 -13.09 -5.75 -6.81
C ASN A 68 -12.80 -5.74 -5.31
N ASN A 69 -11.82 -4.93 -4.88
CA ASN A 69 -11.40 -4.71 -3.49
C ASN A 69 -10.72 -5.89 -2.77
N VAL A 70 -10.39 -6.95 -3.49
CA VAL A 70 -9.65 -8.09 -2.91
C VAL A 70 -8.27 -7.66 -2.40
N THR A 71 -7.57 -6.80 -3.16
CA THR A 71 -6.24 -6.28 -2.80
C THR A 71 -6.22 -5.46 -1.52
N PHE A 72 -7.35 -4.90 -1.09
CA PHE A 72 -7.46 -4.20 0.19
C PHE A 72 -7.22 -5.15 1.37
N LYS A 73 -7.71 -6.39 1.27
CA LYS A 73 -7.55 -7.44 2.28
C LYS A 73 -6.19 -8.16 2.19
N GLU A 74 -5.57 -8.15 1.01
CA GLU A 74 -4.33 -8.87 0.69
C GLU A 74 -3.14 -7.91 0.56
N ALA A 75 -2.96 -7.01 1.53
CA ALA A 75 -1.84 -6.09 1.55
C ALA A 75 -0.52 -6.83 1.78
N ARG A 76 0.41 -6.75 0.81
CA ARG A 76 1.66 -7.54 0.84
C ARG A 76 2.82 -6.87 1.56
N SER A 77 2.79 -5.56 1.73
CA SER A 77 3.79 -4.77 2.48
C SER A 77 5.23 -5.08 2.06
N ILE A 78 5.48 -5.13 0.75
CA ILE A 78 6.77 -5.56 0.18
C ILE A 78 7.86 -4.47 0.19
N ALA A 79 7.48 -3.21 0.41
CA ALA A 79 8.42 -2.09 0.40
C ALA A 79 9.06 -1.88 1.76
N ASP A 80 10.40 -1.73 1.80
CA ASP A 80 11.12 -1.31 3.00
C ASP A 80 10.92 0.17 3.31
N ARG A 81 10.78 0.98 2.25
CA ARG A 81 10.59 2.43 2.36
C ARG A 81 9.45 2.87 1.46
N VAL A 82 8.62 3.76 1.99
CA VAL A 82 7.44 4.32 1.31
C VAL A 82 7.44 5.84 1.39
N PRO A 83 6.74 6.54 0.48
CA PRO A 83 6.70 7.99 0.52
C PRO A 83 5.87 8.48 1.71
N HIS A 84 6.46 9.38 2.50
CA HIS A 84 5.79 10.20 3.50
C HIS A 84 5.48 11.58 2.91
N TRP A 85 4.29 12.13 3.18
CA TRP A 85 3.85 13.42 2.68
C TRP A 85 4.13 14.56 3.65
N ILE A 86 4.84 15.58 3.17
CA ILE A 86 5.16 16.81 3.87
C ILE A 86 4.28 17.92 3.31
N LYS A 87 3.17 18.19 3.98
CA LYS A 87 2.13 19.12 3.50
C LYS A 87 2.66 20.54 3.22
N GLU A 88 3.57 21.06 4.03
CA GLU A 88 4.13 22.42 3.92
C GLU A 88 4.85 22.67 2.59
N ASN A 89 5.39 21.60 2.01
CA ASN A 89 6.11 21.62 0.74
C ASN A 89 5.21 21.28 -0.46
N CYS A 90 3.94 20.93 -0.24
CA CYS A 90 3.04 20.48 -1.29
C CYS A 90 2.43 21.68 -2.03
N ILE A 91 2.48 21.63 -3.37
CA ILE A 91 1.86 22.61 -4.28
C ILE A 91 0.58 22.06 -4.94
N GLN A 92 0.08 20.93 -4.48
CA GLN A 92 -1.16 20.27 -4.95
C GLN A 92 -1.18 19.98 -6.47
N CYS A 93 -0.03 19.71 -7.06
CA CYS A 93 0.09 19.44 -8.50
C CYS A 93 -0.34 18.02 -8.91
N ASN A 94 -0.56 17.12 -7.96
CA ASN A 94 -0.98 15.72 -8.15
C ASN A 94 -0.07 14.84 -9.01
N GLN A 95 1.12 15.30 -9.39
CA GLN A 95 2.06 14.52 -10.21
C GLN A 95 2.43 13.20 -9.53
N CYS A 96 2.57 13.18 -8.19
CA CYS A 96 2.87 11.98 -7.43
C CYS A 96 1.80 10.89 -7.59
N ALA A 97 0.52 11.26 -7.59
CA ALA A 97 -0.59 10.34 -7.82
C ALA A 97 -0.63 9.87 -9.27
N PHE A 98 -0.37 10.78 -10.22
CA PHE A 98 -0.41 10.48 -11.66
C PHE A 98 0.68 9.48 -12.09
N VAL A 99 1.88 9.56 -11.51
CA VAL A 99 3.00 8.68 -11.87
C VAL A 99 3.08 7.40 -11.04
N CYS A 100 2.19 7.22 -10.06
CA CYS A 100 2.21 6.04 -9.22
C CYS A 100 1.73 4.79 -9.98
N PRO A 101 2.60 3.77 -10.24
CA PRO A 101 2.23 2.61 -11.03
C PRO A 101 1.15 1.73 -10.37
N HIS A 102 0.99 1.84 -9.04
CA HIS A 102 0.04 1.06 -8.25
C HIS A 102 -1.14 1.87 -7.70
N ALA A 103 -1.25 3.17 -8.08
CA ALA A 103 -2.28 4.08 -7.58
C ALA A 103 -2.40 4.11 -6.05
N THR A 104 -1.29 3.93 -5.35
CA THR A 104 -1.22 3.92 -3.88
C THR A 104 -1.17 5.33 -3.28
N ILE A 105 -0.97 6.33 -4.12
CA ILE A 105 -0.99 7.75 -3.73
C ILE A 105 -2.25 8.37 -4.31
N ARG A 106 -3.09 8.91 -3.45
CA ARG A 106 -4.39 9.47 -3.84
C ARG A 106 -4.57 10.87 -3.25
N PRO A 107 -4.92 11.86 -4.09
CA PRO A 107 -5.34 13.17 -3.62
C PRO A 107 -6.81 13.13 -3.21
N PHE A 108 -7.13 13.79 -2.11
CA PHE A 108 -8.49 13.95 -1.62
C PHE A 108 -8.85 15.41 -1.48
N ALA A 109 -10.10 15.73 -1.81
CA ALA A 109 -10.76 16.98 -1.47
C ALA A 109 -11.80 16.67 -0.40
N LEU A 110 -11.64 17.21 0.79
CA LEU A 110 -12.42 16.88 1.99
C LEU A 110 -13.21 18.10 2.46
N SER A 111 -14.45 17.91 2.83
CA SER A 111 -15.23 18.86 3.62
C SER A 111 -14.77 18.89 5.07
N ASP A 112 -15.16 19.88 5.83
CA ASP A 112 -14.84 19.95 7.27
C ASP A 112 -15.44 18.74 8.03
N ASP A 113 -16.61 18.24 7.63
CA ASP A 113 -17.22 17.05 8.24
C ASP A 113 -16.38 15.79 7.97
N GLU A 114 -15.88 15.63 6.74
CA GLU A 114 -15.00 14.50 6.37
C GLU A 114 -13.64 14.59 7.09
N VAL A 115 -13.08 15.79 7.27
CA VAL A 115 -11.87 15.99 8.07
C VAL A 115 -12.10 15.55 9.52
N ASN A 116 -13.28 15.85 10.09
CA ASN A 116 -13.63 15.42 11.45
C ASN A 116 -13.76 13.89 11.60
N MET A 117 -13.96 13.16 10.51
CA MET A 117 -13.97 11.69 10.49
C MET A 117 -12.57 11.07 10.50
N LEU A 118 -11.53 11.84 10.16
CA LEU A 118 -10.14 11.36 10.22
C LEU A 118 -9.72 11.07 11.67
N PRO A 119 -8.75 10.18 11.89
CA PRO A 119 -8.09 10.03 13.18
C PRO A 119 -7.60 11.38 13.72
N GLU A 120 -7.68 11.59 15.02
CA GLU A 120 -7.39 12.90 15.64
C GLU A 120 -5.99 13.45 15.29
N ASN A 121 -5.00 12.56 15.27
CA ASN A 121 -3.62 12.86 14.92
C ASN A 121 -3.41 13.25 13.43
N GLU A 122 -4.41 13.00 12.57
CA GLU A 122 -4.33 13.28 11.13
C GLU A 122 -5.20 14.44 10.67
N ARG A 123 -6.08 14.95 11.53
CA ARG A 123 -6.99 16.07 11.20
C ARG A 123 -6.25 17.36 10.85
N GLU A 124 -5.07 17.54 11.40
CA GLU A 124 -4.23 18.69 11.09
C GLU A 124 -3.43 18.53 9.79
N ASP A 125 -3.34 17.28 9.25
CA ASP A 125 -2.59 16.98 8.03
C ASP A 125 -3.39 17.24 6.77
N VAL A 126 -3.96 18.42 6.68
CA VAL A 126 -4.70 18.93 5.54
C VAL A 126 -4.25 20.33 5.17
N LEU A 127 -4.48 20.72 3.92
CA LEU A 127 -4.24 22.06 3.40
C LEU A 127 -5.55 22.64 2.86
N PRO A 128 -5.73 23.96 2.79
CA PRO A 128 -6.79 24.53 1.98
C PRO A 128 -6.66 24.05 0.52
N LEU A 129 -7.75 23.55 -0.07
CA LEU A 129 -7.73 23.12 -1.46
C LEU A 129 -7.53 24.32 -2.38
N MET A 130 -6.51 24.28 -3.22
CA MET A 130 -6.28 25.27 -4.27
C MET A 130 -7.19 24.97 -5.47
N GLY A 131 -7.93 25.97 -5.93
CA GLY A 131 -8.82 25.80 -7.07
C GLY A 131 -9.77 26.97 -7.26
N GLY A 132 -10.74 26.79 -8.18
CA GLY A 132 -11.77 27.78 -8.47
C GLY A 132 -12.84 27.89 -7.39
N ALA A 133 -13.95 28.59 -7.73
CA ALA A 133 -15.04 28.85 -6.79
C ALA A 133 -15.65 27.59 -6.15
N ASN A 134 -15.67 26.48 -6.89
CA ASN A 134 -16.21 25.20 -6.42
C ASN A 134 -15.32 24.47 -5.39
N CYS A 135 -14.10 24.94 -5.20
CA CYS A 135 -13.14 24.36 -4.23
C CYS A 135 -13.10 25.14 -2.89
N LYS A 136 -13.89 26.21 -2.77
CA LYS A 136 -13.91 27.02 -1.56
C LYS A 136 -14.42 26.20 -0.36
N GLY A 137 -13.66 26.27 0.74
CA GLY A 137 -14.00 25.58 1.99
C GLY A 137 -13.56 24.11 2.04
N LEU A 138 -13.12 23.54 0.92
CA LEU A 138 -12.57 22.19 0.93
C LEU A 138 -11.10 22.16 1.39
N LYS A 139 -10.73 21.04 1.97
CA LYS A 139 -9.36 20.72 2.38
C LYS A 139 -8.75 19.72 1.40
N PHE A 140 -7.46 19.83 1.22
CA PHE A 140 -6.66 18.94 0.38
C PHE A 140 -5.77 18.04 1.24
N ARG A 141 -5.72 16.76 0.89
CA ARG A 141 -4.80 15.79 1.50
C ARG A 141 -4.25 14.85 0.44
N ILE A 142 -3.00 14.46 0.59
CA ILE A 142 -2.44 13.28 -0.09
C ILE A 142 -2.46 12.12 0.89
N GLN A 143 -3.12 11.05 0.51
CA GLN A 143 -3.07 9.78 1.24
C GLN A 143 -2.18 8.79 0.49
N VAL A 144 -1.34 8.09 1.22
CA VAL A 144 -0.52 6.98 0.73
C VAL A 144 -1.02 5.70 1.36
N SER A 145 -1.15 4.62 0.56
CA SER A 145 -1.38 3.27 1.08
C SER A 145 -0.02 2.55 1.19
N PRO A 146 0.64 2.58 2.35
CA PRO A 146 2.00 2.10 2.51
C PRO A 146 2.12 0.59 2.28
N ARG A 147 1.11 -0.19 2.66
CA ARG A 147 1.10 -1.66 2.48
C ARG A 147 0.99 -2.09 1.02
N ASN A 148 0.44 -1.24 0.16
CA ASN A 148 0.30 -1.48 -1.27
C ASN A 148 1.43 -0.83 -2.10
N CYS A 149 2.29 -0.04 -1.48
CA CYS A 149 3.41 0.62 -2.13
C CYS A 149 4.53 -0.39 -2.42
N VAL A 150 5.16 -0.26 -3.59
CA VAL A 150 6.32 -1.09 -3.99
C VAL A 150 7.66 -0.41 -3.77
N GLY A 151 7.67 0.79 -3.17
CA GLY A 151 8.91 1.50 -2.83
C GLY A 151 9.72 2.03 -4.02
N CYS A 152 9.14 2.17 -5.21
CA CYS A 152 9.87 2.53 -6.44
C CYS A 152 10.45 3.96 -6.45
N GLY A 153 10.00 4.88 -5.57
CA GLY A 153 10.51 6.23 -5.43
C GLY A 153 10.18 7.22 -6.57
N VAL A 154 9.45 6.80 -7.62
CA VAL A 154 9.12 7.64 -8.78
C VAL A 154 8.37 8.91 -8.35
N CYS A 155 7.43 8.80 -7.43
CA CYS A 155 6.66 9.93 -6.91
C CYS A 155 7.54 11.00 -6.25
N VAL A 156 8.56 10.58 -5.49
CA VAL A 156 9.54 11.49 -4.87
C VAL A 156 10.41 12.16 -5.93
N THR A 157 10.86 11.40 -6.92
CA THR A 157 11.67 11.93 -8.04
C THR A 157 10.91 13.00 -8.81
N GLN A 158 9.64 12.73 -9.15
CA GLN A 158 8.79 13.63 -9.93
C GLN A 158 8.22 14.80 -9.14
N CYS A 159 8.23 14.73 -7.80
CA CYS A 159 7.70 15.82 -6.99
C CYS A 159 8.50 17.12 -7.18
N PRO A 160 7.91 18.20 -7.70
CA PRO A 160 8.60 19.49 -7.83
C PRO A 160 8.79 20.15 -6.47
N GLY A 161 7.85 19.94 -5.55
CA GLY A 161 7.82 20.58 -4.26
C GLY A 161 7.67 22.11 -4.33
N LYS A 162 7.77 22.76 -3.18
CA LYS A 162 7.72 24.21 -3.04
C LYS A 162 9.14 24.76 -2.90
N ALA A 163 9.53 25.66 -3.79
CA ALA A 163 10.87 26.27 -3.78
C ALA A 163 12.01 25.22 -3.73
N GLY A 164 11.86 24.12 -4.49
CA GLY A 164 12.85 23.03 -4.57
C GLY A 164 12.83 22.05 -3.38
N LYS A 165 11.99 22.25 -2.38
CA LYS A 165 11.82 21.32 -1.26
C LYS A 165 10.74 20.30 -1.61
N LYS A 166 11.11 19.03 -1.67
CA LYS A 166 10.20 17.93 -1.97
C LYS A 166 9.05 17.84 -0.95
N ALA A 167 7.84 17.60 -1.45
CA ALA A 167 6.68 17.32 -0.61
C ALA A 167 6.52 15.82 -0.29
N LEU A 168 7.39 14.98 -0.84
CA LEU A 168 7.46 13.55 -0.55
C LEU A 168 8.91 13.16 -0.27
N VAL A 169 9.10 12.38 0.77
CA VAL A 169 10.37 11.75 1.14
C VAL A 169 10.15 10.26 1.38
N MET A 170 11.19 9.45 1.15
CA MET A 170 11.10 8.01 1.43
C MET A 170 11.45 7.75 2.89
N GLU A 171 10.52 7.19 3.64
CA GLU A 171 10.69 6.77 5.04
C GLU A 171 10.51 5.27 5.21
N GLU A 172 10.92 4.72 6.36
CA GLU A 172 10.72 3.31 6.67
C GLU A 172 9.21 2.97 6.64
N ALA A 173 8.84 1.93 5.90
CA ALA A 173 7.44 1.55 5.72
C ALA A 173 6.71 1.31 7.05
N LYS A 174 7.40 0.71 8.02
CA LYS A 174 6.83 0.39 9.34
C LYS A 174 6.34 1.63 10.09
N THR A 175 7.00 2.79 9.91
CA THR A 175 6.60 4.05 10.55
C THR A 175 5.37 4.69 9.90
N GLN A 176 4.97 4.21 8.72
CA GLN A 176 3.89 4.76 7.93
C GLN A 176 2.60 3.91 7.97
N PHE A 177 2.65 2.71 8.55
CA PHE A 177 1.48 1.81 8.58
C PHE A 177 0.32 2.34 9.45
N GLU A 178 0.61 3.22 10.40
CA GLU A 178 -0.42 3.86 11.24
C GLU A 178 -1.21 4.95 10.49
N HIS A 179 -0.73 5.36 9.31
CA HIS A 179 -1.35 6.39 8.47
C HIS A 179 -2.18 5.81 7.31
N GLU A 180 -2.50 4.51 7.34
CA GLU A 180 -3.25 3.82 6.29
C GLU A 180 -4.78 3.89 6.47
#